data_3f1552dd5cbb397d049c189857f642c9
#
_entry.id   3f1552dd5cbb397d049c189857f642c9
#
_cell.length_a   1.000
_cell.length_b   1.000
_cell.length_c   1.000
_cell.angle_alpha   90.00
_cell.angle_beta   90.00
_cell.angle_gamma   90.00
#
_symmetry.space_group_name_H-M   'P 1'
#
loop_
_entity.id
_entity.type
_entity.pdbx_description
1 polymer ?
#
loop_
_entity_poly.entity_id
_entity_poly.type
_entity_poly.pdbx_seq_one_letter_code
_entity_poly.pdbx_strand_id
1 'polypeptide(L)'
;MYSYEWDKKTRGYRLTIQTGNFVASEIRPVFAQELLLLQADAFWDFEHDELRPLMWAKQNTYYYKGEECAKAQLTESKQLRLVVSPGFGKLKLQPVDLDAMIGRNKAIMDSLVSDTLKRIKEMYDQYQQKCDVTYIGFSGGKDSMVLLDLCHQVLPLTVPVIFSDTDMELPDSYETWEMVKKRYQGRSFIKVIKNKQTFTQPRNRL
;
A
#
# COMPACT_ATOMS: atom_id res chain seq x y z
N MET A 1 17.07 -1.01 -9.70
CA MET A 1 16.22 -1.23 -8.51
C MET A 1 16.03 0.11 -7.81
N TYR A 2 14.89 0.36 -7.18
CA TYR A 2 14.62 1.61 -6.46
C TYR A 2 15.03 1.49 -5.00
N SER A 3 15.46 2.60 -4.42
CA SER A 3 15.82 2.73 -3.02
C SER A 3 15.18 3.99 -2.44
N TYR A 4 15.24 4.15 -1.13
CA TYR A 4 14.67 5.28 -0.41
C TYR A 4 15.78 6.03 0.32
N GLU A 5 15.88 7.33 0.09
CA GLU A 5 16.80 8.23 0.80
C GLU A 5 16.00 9.24 1.63
N TRP A 6 16.45 9.47 2.85
CA TRP A 6 15.84 10.49 3.71
C TRP A 6 16.04 11.89 3.12
N ASP A 7 14.94 12.63 2.96
CA ASP A 7 14.98 14.04 2.52
C ASP A 7 14.62 14.97 3.68
N LYS A 8 15.63 15.64 4.22
CA LYS A 8 15.49 16.60 5.32
C LYS A 8 14.53 17.76 5.01
N LYS A 9 14.39 18.16 3.74
CA LYS A 9 13.54 19.30 3.35
C LYS A 9 12.06 18.98 3.48
N THR A 10 11.66 17.78 3.08
CA THR A 10 10.26 17.36 3.10
C THR A 10 9.89 16.57 4.35
N ARG A 11 10.86 16.18 5.15
CA ARG A 11 10.69 15.23 6.28
C ARG A 11 10.11 13.90 5.84
N GLY A 12 10.42 13.49 4.62
CA GLY A 12 9.96 12.28 3.99
C GLY A 12 11.09 11.55 3.28
N TYR A 13 10.73 10.61 2.43
CA TYR A 13 11.69 9.84 1.66
C TYR A 13 11.62 10.20 0.18
N ARG A 14 12.79 10.27 -0.44
CA ARG A 14 12.96 10.40 -1.88
C ARG A 14 13.29 9.05 -2.49
N LEU A 15 12.60 8.71 -3.58
CA LEU A 15 12.95 7.57 -4.41
C LEU A 15 14.24 7.87 -5.18
N THR A 16 15.12 6.87 -5.23
CA THR A 16 16.38 6.92 -6.00
C THR A 16 16.55 5.62 -6.77
N ILE A 17 17.29 5.71 -7.89
CA ILE A 17 17.67 4.53 -8.67
C ILE A 17 19.05 4.09 -8.19
N GLN A 18 19.14 2.88 -7.63
CA GLN A 18 20.42 2.28 -7.27
C GLN A 18 20.78 1.12 -8.19
N THR A 19 22.05 1.06 -8.59
CA THR A 19 22.64 -0.06 -9.32
C THR A 19 23.20 -1.06 -8.30
N GLY A 20 22.63 -2.27 -8.22
CA GLY A 20 23.10 -3.35 -7.34
C GLY A 20 21.98 -4.29 -6.88
N ASN A 21 22.38 -5.40 -6.26
CA ASN A 21 21.44 -6.40 -5.68
C ASN A 21 20.97 -5.93 -4.29
N PHE A 22 20.09 -4.95 -4.24
CA PHE A 22 19.47 -4.51 -2.99
C PHE A 22 18.05 -5.03 -2.88
N VAL A 23 17.76 -5.77 -1.81
CA VAL A 23 16.37 -5.93 -1.34
C VAL A 23 16.03 -4.65 -0.60
N ALA A 24 15.39 -3.72 -1.27
CA ALA A 24 14.84 -2.54 -0.61
C ALA A 24 13.76 -3.01 0.35
N SER A 25 14.06 -2.97 1.66
CA SER A 25 13.00 -3.16 2.65
C SER A 25 12.07 -1.96 2.57
N GLU A 26 10.80 -2.27 2.39
CA GLU A 26 9.74 -1.31 2.19
C GLU A 26 9.63 -0.34 3.39
N ILE A 27 9.75 0.94 3.12
CA ILE A 27 9.47 2.01 4.07
C ILE A 27 8.00 2.38 3.93
N ARG A 28 7.28 2.45 5.04
CA ARG A 28 5.87 2.84 5.08
C ARG A 28 5.63 4.07 5.95
N PRO A 29 4.64 4.90 5.63
CA PRO A 29 4.21 5.99 6.49
C PRO A 29 3.54 5.46 7.77
N VAL A 30 3.68 6.23 8.86
CA VAL A 30 3.05 5.98 10.15
C VAL A 30 2.17 7.17 10.49
N PHE A 31 0.90 6.89 10.79
CA PHE A 31 -0.13 7.87 11.09
C PHE A 31 -0.43 7.93 12.60
N ALA A 32 -1.13 8.97 13.02
CA ALA A 32 -1.49 9.18 14.42
C ALA A 32 -2.22 7.99 15.04
N GLN A 33 -3.14 7.35 14.30
CA GLN A 33 -3.90 6.18 14.78
C GLN A 33 -3.01 5.01 15.17
N GLU A 34 -1.96 4.72 14.38
CA GLU A 34 -1.01 3.65 14.71
C GLU A 34 -0.21 4.00 15.97
N LEU A 35 0.22 5.26 16.09
CA LEU A 35 0.95 5.73 17.27
C LEU A 35 0.09 5.65 18.53
N LEU A 36 -1.19 5.96 18.45
CA LEU A 36 -2.13 5.83 19.57
C LEU A 36 -2.33 4.37 19.98
N LEU A 37 -2.46 3.44 19.01
CA LEU A 37 -2.54 2.00 19.31
C LEU A 37 -1.29 1.48 20.02
N LEU A 38 -0.14 2.08 19.77
CA LEU A 38 1.14 1.76 20.43
C LEU A 38 1.37 2.53 21.73
N GLN A 39 0.40 3.35 22.16
CA GLN A 39 0.50 4.23 23.35
C GLN A 39 1.73 5.16 23.27
N ALA A 40 2.06 5.64 22.07
CA ALA A 40 3.20 6.49 21.83
C ALA A 40 3.02 7.92 22.38
N ASP A 41 1.80 8.34 22.65
CA ASP A 41 1.41 9.59 23.32
C ASP A 41 1.95 9.67 24.76
N ALA A 42 2.30 8.54 25.38
CA ALA A 42 3.04 8.51 26.64
C ALA A 42 4.48 9.06 26.51
N PHE A 43 5.04 9.09 25.31
CA PHE A 43 6.42 9.50 25.04
C PHE A 43 6.50 10.75 24.16
N TRP A 44 5.56 10.92 23.21
CA TRP A 44 5.65 11.89 22.15
C TRP A 44 4.39 12.79 22.09
N ASP A 45 4.62 14.06 21.81
CA ASP A 45 3.56 15.07 21.61
C ASP A 45 3.22 15.15 20.12
N PHE A 46 1.96 14.89 19.74
CA PHE A 46 1.43 15.00 18.38
C PHE A 46 -0.09 15.18 18.35
N GLU A 47 -0.60 15.75 17.28
CA GLU A 47 -2.04 15.90 17.05
C GLU A 47 -2.66 14.53 16.73
N HIS A 48 -3.67 14.11 17.53
CA HIS A 48 -4.28 12.78 17.44
C HIS A 48 -5.15 12.58 16.20
N ASP A 49 -5.65 13.65 15.62
CA ASP A 49 -6.47 13.70 14.40
C ASP A 49 -5.67 14.09 13.13
N GLU A 50 -4.34 14.17 13.22
CA GLU A 50 -3.48 14.45 12.07
C GLU A 50 -3.60 13.32 11.03
N LEU A 51 -3.99 13.70 9.81
CA LEU A 51 -4.19 12.79 8.68
C LEU A 51 -2.93 12.57 7.84
N ARG A 52 -1.89 13.40 8.02
CA ARG A 52 -0.60 13.23 7.36
C ARG A 52 0.30 12.29 8.16
N PRO A 53 1.24 11.61 7.52
CA PRO A 53 2.23 10.80 8.23
C PRO A 53 3.05 11.65 9.22
N LEU A 54 3.27 11.10 10.41
CA LEU A 54 4.08 11.72 11.46
C LEU A 54 5.48 11.12 11.52
N MET A 55 5.60 9.86 11.14
CA MET A 55 6.83 9.07 11.18
C MET A 55 6.88 8.10 10.01
N TRP A 56 7.94 7.34 9.97
CA TRP A 56 8.14 6.26 9.01
C TRP A 56 8.47 4.97 9.73
N ALA A 57 8.10 3.84 9.16
CA ALA A 57 8.45 2.54 9.71
C ALA A 57 9.01 1.61 8.65
N LYS A 58 9.89 0.71 9.07
CA LYS A 58 10.46 -0.37 8.32
C LYS A 58 10.29 -1.63 9.15
N GLN A 59 9.35 -2.48 8.73
CA GLN A 59 8.89 -3.57 9.57
C GLN A 59 8.37 -3.04 10.94
N ASN A 60 9.00 -3.44 12.05
CA ASN A 60 8.67 -3.03 13.41
C ASN A 60 9.56 -1.90 13.97
N THR A 61 10.43 -1.32 13.14
CA THR A 61 11.34 -0.24 13.53
C THR A 61 10.79 1.10 13.03
N TYR A 62 10.73 2.09 13.92
CA TYR A 62 10.20 3.42 13.69
C TYR A 62 11.32 4.44 13.52
N TYR A 63 11.13 5.33 12.57
CA TYR A 63 12.11 6.35 12.20
C TYR A 63 11.48 7.74 12.27
N TYR A 64 12.16 8.66 12.95
CA TYR A 64 11.82 10.07 12.97
C TYR A 64 12.99 10.89 12.47
N LYS A 65 12.76 11.80 11.53
CA LYS A 65 13.80 12.60 10.86
C LYS A 65 14.95 11.78 10.27
N GLY A 66 14.67 10.54 9.84
CA GLY A 66 15.66 9.64 9.23
C GLY A 66 16.46 8.81 10.22
N GLU A 67 16.24 8.96 11.53
CA GLU A 67 16.93 8.23 12.59
C GLU A 67 16.00 7.22 13.25
N GLU A 68 16.55 6.06 13.62
CA GLU A 68 15.81 5.03 14.36
C GLU A 68 15.48 5.57 15.76
N CYS A 69 14.19 5.68 16.08
CA CYS A 69 13.73 6.26 17.34
C CYS A 69 13.00 5.27 18.25
N ALA A 70 12.46 4.17 17.71
CA ALA A 70 11.78 3.16 18.50
C ALA A 70 11.62 1.84 17.74
N LYS A 71 11.29 0.77 18.51
CA LYS A 71 10.86 -0.53 17.95
C LYS A 71 9.59 -1.01 18.63
N ALA A 72 8.66 -1.54 17.82
CA ALA A 72 7.53 -2.27 18.37
C ALA A 72 7.95 -3.72 18.65
N GLN A 73 7.66 -4.20 19.85
CA GLN A 73 7.96 -5.55 20.31
C GLN A 73 6.72 -6.21 20.87
N LEU A 74 6.57 -7.50 20.65
CA LEU A 74 5.56 -8.32 21.32
C LEU A 74 6.07 -8.66 22.72
N THR A 75 5.25 -8.36 23.72
CA THR A 75 5.48 -8.82 25.10
C THR A 75 5.15 -10.30 25.25
N GLU A 76 5.54 -10.91 26.35
CA GLU A 76 5.17 -12.30 26.70
C GLU A 76 3.63 -12.48 26.74
N SER A 77 2.90 -11.42 27.11
CA SER A 77 1.42 -11.38 27.09
C SER A 77 0.81 -11.17 25.69
N LYS A 78 1.62 -11.23 24.62
CA LYS A 78 1.21 -10.98 23.23
C LYS A 78 0.65 -9.58 22.95
N GLN A 79 0.99 -8.60 23.78
CA GLN A 79 0.67 -7.19 23.54
C GLN A 79 1.83 -6.50 22.81
N LEU A 80 1.51 -5.63 21.87
CA LEU A 80 2.49 -4.77 21.22
C LEU A 80 2.91 -3.67 22.21
N ARG A 81 4.22 -3.51 22.40
CA ARG A 81 4.80 -2.44 23.19
C ARG A 81 5.84 -1.68 22.38
N LEU A 82 5.81 -0.35 22.49
CA LEU A 82 6.82 0.51 21.89
C LEU A 82 8.02 0.62 22.83
N VAL A 83 9.21 0.29 22.34
CA VAL A 83 10.49 0.47 23.03
C VAL A 83 11.19 1.66 22.38
N VAL A 84 11.23 2.78 23.10
CA VAL A 84 11.81 4.04 22.62
C VAL A 84 13.32 4.02 22.81
N SER A 85 14.07 4.41 21.79
CA SER A 85 15.53 4.49 21.80
C SER A 85 16.02 5.63 22.72
N PRO A 86 17.21 5.50 23.34
CA PRO A 86 17.78 6.58 24.15
C PRO A 86 17.86 7.91 23.38
N GLY A 87 17.47 9.00 24.02
CA GLY A 87 17.44 10.33 23.40
C GLY A 87 16.14 10.71 22.67
N PHE A 88 15.23 9.75 22.46
CA PHE A 88 13.95 9.98 21.74
C PHE A 88 12.71 9.96 22.66
N GLY A 89 12.89 9.97 23.97
CA GLY A 89 11.80 9.85 24.95
C GLY A 89 10.87 11.06 25.06
N LYS A 90 11.20 12.19 24.42
CA LYS A 90 10.36 13.42 24.43
C LYS A 90 10.48 14.11 23.07
N LEU A 91 9.65 13.71 22.14
CA LEU A 91 9.60 14.34 20.82
C LEU A 91 8.29 15.10 20.65
N LYS A 92 8.35 16.25 19.98
CA LYS A 92 7.20 16.88 19.37
C LYS A 92 7.20 16.50 17.90
N LEU A 93 6.30 15.57 17.52
CA LEU A 93 6.21 15.10 16.15
C LEU A 93 5.60 16.16 15.25
N GLN A 94 6.15 16.27 14.06
CA GLN A 94 5.64 17.18 13.04
C GLN A 94 5.28 16.36 11.80
N PRO A 95 4.13 16.65 11.18
CA PRO A 95 3.71 15.92 10.00
C PRO A 95 4.66 16.12 8.82
N VAL A 96 4.70 15.09 7.96
CA VAL A 96 5.43 15.14 6.69
C VAL A 96 4.80 16.17 5.78
N ASP A 97 5.63 16.95 5.09
CA ASP A 97 5.18 17.83 4.01
C ASP A 97 4.94 16.97 2.75
N LEU A 98 3.70 16.48 2.59
CA LEU A 98 3.33 15.58 1.51
C LEU A 98 3.44 16.24 0.13
N ASP A 99 3.01 17.49 0.00
CA ASP A 99 3.03 18.18 -1.30
C ASP A 99 4.46 18.39 -1.79
N ALA A 100 5.34 18.83 -0.90
CA ALA A 100 6.76 18.97 -1.21
C ALA A 100 7.41 17.62 -1.49
N MET A 101 7.06 16.54 -0.74
CA MET A 101 7.58 15.19 -0.96
C MET A 101 7.13 14.64 -2.32
N ILE A 102 5.86 14.79 -2.67
CA ILE A 102 5.31 14.39 -3.97
C ILE A 102 6.03 15.14 -5.09
N GLY A 103 6.16 16.46 -4.97
CA GLY A 103 6.86 17.28 -5.96
C GLY A 103 8.31 16.84 -6.19
N ARG A 104 9.02 16.47 -5.14
CA ARG A 104 10.42 15.98 -5.25
C ARG A 104 10.55 14.59 -5.87
N ASN A 105 9.51 13.78 -5.75
CA ASN A 105 9.47 12.43 -6.34
C ASN A 105 8.83 12.40 -7.73
N LYS A 106 8.26 13.52 -8.19
CA LYS A 106 7.44 13.56 -9.41
C LYS A 106 8.15 13.00 -10.63
N ALA A 107 9.37 13.43 -10.92
CA ALA A 107 10.08 13.02 -12.14
C ALA A 107 10.34 11.50 -12.16
N ILE A 108 10.74 10.90 -11.04
CA ILE A 108 10.97 9.46 -10.95
C ILE A 108 9.66 8.67 -10.99
N MET A 109 8.60 9.19 -10.38
CA MET A 109 7.28 8.59 -10.43
C MET A 109 6.67 8.64 -11.83
N ASP A 110 6.80 9.77 -12.53
CA ASP A 110 6.34 9.91 -13.92
C ASP A 110 7.05 8.90 -14.84
N SER A 111 8.36 8.70 -14.67
CA SER A 111 9.11 7.67 -15.42
C SER A 111 8.61 6.27 -15.11
N LEU A 112 8.43 5.94 -13.83
CA LEU A 112 7.91 4.63 -13.38
C LEU A 112 6.53 4.33 -13.95
N VAL A 113 5.63 5.31 -13.89
CA VAL A 113 4.28 5.20 -14.45
C VAL A 113 4.36 4.97 -15.96
N SER A 114 5.14 5.79 -16.68
CA SER A 114 5.31 5.67 -18.13
C SER A 114 5.83 4.29 -18.55
N ASP A 115 6.88 3.80 -17.89
CA ASP A 115 7.46 2.47 -18.15
C ASP A 115 6.45 1.35 -17.86
N THR A 116 5.69 1.51 -16.76
CA THR A 116 4.67 0.51 -16.38
C THR A 116 3.51 0.48 -17.37
N LEU A 117 3.00 1.63 -17.81
CA LEU A 117 1.93 1.71 -18.81
C LEU A 117 2.36 1.05 -20.12
N LYS A 118 3.60 1.31 -20.56
CA LYS A 118 4.17 0.66 -21.76
C LYS A 118 4.20 -0.85 -21.59
N ARG A 119 4.71 -1.36 -20.48
CA ARG A 119 4.77 -2.81 -20.20
C ARG A 119 3.39 -3.46 -20.14
N ILE A 120 2.41 -2.82 -19.49
CA ILE A 120 1.02 -3.33 -19.46
C ILE A 120 0.48 -3.46 -20.88
N LYS A 121 0.66 -2.43 -21.71
CA LYS A 121 0.20 -2.43 -23.09
C LYS A 121 0.88 -3.51 -23.93
N GLU A 122 2.21 -3.64 -23.85
CA GLU A 122 2.99 -4.66 -24.56
C GLU A 122 2.55 -6.07 -24.16
N MET A 123 2.37 -6.34 -22.88
CA MET A 123 1.88 -7.63 -22.40
C MET A 123 0.47 -7.93 -22.90
N TYR A 124 -0.43 -6.96 -22.84
CA TYR A 124 -1.78 -7.13 -23.36
C TYR A 124 -1.75 -7.47 -24.85
N ASP A 125 -1.04 -6.70 -25.68
CA ASP A 125 -0.95 -6.91 -27.13
C ASP A 125 -0.32 -8.27 -27.47
N GLN A 126 0.64 -8.73 -26.67
CA GLN A 126 1.30 -10.02 -26.88
C GLN A 126 0.39 -11.23 -26.57
N TYR A 127 -0.47 -11.10 -25.56
CA TYR A 127 -1.22 -12.24 -25.02
C TYR A 127 -2.71 -12.24 -25.34
N GLN A 128 -3.33 -11.11 -25.71
CA GLN A 128 -4.77 -11.01 -25.98
C GLN A 128 -5.32 -12.02 -26.99
N GLN A 129 -4.49 -12.47 -27.96
CA GLN A 129 -4.89 -13.48 -28.95
C GLN A 129 -4.54 -14.92 -28.52
N LYS A 130 -3.78 -15.08 -27.43
CA LYS A 130 -3.33 -16.38 -26.93
C LYS A 130 -4.12 -16.85 -25.71
N CYS A 131 -4.89 -15.97 -25.11
CA CYS A 131 -5.68 -16.22 -23.92
C CYS A 131 -7.17 -16.08 -24.22
N ASP A 132 -7.99 -16.98 -23.72
CA ASP A 132 -9.44 -16.94 -23.90
C ASP A 132 -10.05 -15.72 -23.19
N VAL A 133 -9.48 -15.30 -22.06
CA VAL A 133 -9.95 -14.18 -21.25
C VAL A 133 -8.78 -13.39 -20.67
N THR A 134 -8.89 -12.06 -20.76
CA THR A 134 -8.03 -11.12 -20.05
C THR A 134 -8.88 -10.32 -19.09
N TYR A 135 -8.45 -10.15 -17.85
CA TYR A 135 -9.16 -9.38 -16.84
C TYR A 135 -8.20 -8.64 -15.87
N ILE A 136 -8.72 -7.67 -15.15
CA ILE A 136 -8.01 -6.96 -14.07
C ILE A 136 -8.50 -7.53 -12.75
N GLY A 137 -7.62 -8.20 -11.99
CA GLY A 137 -7.94 -8.67 -10.64
C GLY A 137 -7.99 -7.50 -9.65
N PHE A 138 -9.04 -7.45 -8.84
CA PHE A 138 -9.23 -6.39 -7.85
C PHE A 138 -9.53 -6.99 -6.48
N SER A 139 -8.81 -6.55 -5.43
CA SER A 139 -8.96 -7.04 -4.05
C SER A 139 -9.43 -5.96 -3.07
N GLY A 140 -9.62 -4.72 -3.51
CA GLY A 140 -9.92 -3.58 -2.65
C GLY A 140 -8.70 -2.96 -1.94
N GLY A 141 -7.52 -3.60 -2.01
CA GLY A 141 -6.29 -3.06 -1.41
C GLY A 141 -5.57 -2.03 -2.31
N LYS A 142 -4.65 -1.28 -1.73
CA LYS A 142 -3.89 -0.20 -2.39
C LYS A 142 -3.22 -0.61 -3.70
N ASP A 143 -2.64 -1.82 -3.75
CA ASP A 143 -1.89 -2.29 -4.92
C ASP A 143 -2.82 -2.60 -6.09
N SER A 144 -3.97 -3.23 -5.82
CA SER A 144 -5.00 -3.49 -6.84
C SER A 144 -5.68 -2.20 -7.33
N MET A 145 -5.78 -1.17 -6.49
CA MET A 145 -6.25 0.17 -6.88
C MET A 145 -5.28 0.82 -7.88
N VAL A 146 -3.99 0.81 -7.59
CA VAL A 146 -2.95 1.34 -8.49
C VAL A 146 -2.94 0.57 -9.80
N LEU A 147 -3.00 -0.78 -9.75
CA LEU A 147 -3.07 -1.61 -10.94
C LEU A 147 -4.29 -1.29 -11.80
N LEU A 148 -5.46 -1.15 -11.20
CA LEU A 148 -6.69 -0.78 -11.90
C LEU A 148 -6.56 0.57 -12.59
N ASP A 149 -6.02 1.58 -11.90
CA ASP A 149 -5.84 2.93 -12.46
C ASP A 149 -4.89 2.91 -13.67
N LEU A 150 -3.74 2.22 -13.55
CA LEU A 150 -2.79 2.08 -14.66
C LEU A 150 -3.38 1.29 -15.84
N CYS A 151 -4.07 0.18 -15.58
CA CYS A 151 -4.73 -0.60 -16.60
C CYS A 151 -5.86 0.18 -17.29
N HIS A 152 -6.59 1.03 -16.55
CA HIS A 152 -7.65 1.86 -17.12
C HIS A 152 -7.11 2.85 -18.16
N GLN A 153 -5.89 3.33 -17.99
CA GLN A 153 -5.26 4.30 -18.90
C GLN A 153 -4.86 3.69 -20.25
N VAL A 154 -4.56 2.39 -20.32
CA VAL A 154 -3.96 1.78 -21.54
C VAL A 154 -4.71 0.57 -22.09
N LEU A 155 -5.57 -0.09 -21.30
CA LEU A 155 -6.31 -1.26 -21.77
C LEU A 155 -7.71 -0.88 -22.27
N PRO A 156 -8.25 -1.60 -23.27
CA PRO A 156 -9.63 -1.43 -23.72
C PRO A 156 -10.63 -1.53 -22.56
N LEU A 157 -11.71 -0.76 -22.61
CA LEU A 157 -12.79 -0.81 -21.61
C LEU A 157 -13.52 -2.16 -21.57
N THR A 158 -13.37 -2.96 -22.63
CA THR A 158 -13.90 -4.33 -22.71
C THR A 158 -13.20 -5.32 -21.79
N VAL A 159 -11.96 -5.01 -21.33
CA VAL A 159 -11.26 -5.83 -20.32
C VAL A 159 -11.94 -5.63 -18.97
N PRO A 160 -12.62 -6.65 -18.41
CA PRO A 160 -13.39 -6.50 -17.18
C PRO A 160 -12.49 -6.41 -15.95
N VAL A 161 -13.05 -5.82 -14.88
CA VAL A 161 -12.49 -5.88 -13.53
C VAL A 161 -13.21 -6.99 -12.76
N ILE A 162 -12.46 -7.91 -12.16
CA ILE A 162 -13.00 -9.03 -11.40
C ILE A 162 -12.66 -8.87 -9.92
N PHE A 163 -13.69 -8.86 -9.07
CA PHE A 163 -13.59 -8.95 -7.62
C PHE A 163 -14.04 -10.32 -7.16
N SER A 164 -13.16 -11.07 -6.50
CA SER A 164 -13.46 -12.38 -5.95
C SER A 164 -13.94 -12.22 -4.50
N ASP A 165 -15.23 -12.38 -4.28
CA ASP A 165 -15.83 -12.33 -2.97
C ASP A 165 -15.81 -13.73 -2.33
N THR A 166 -15.03 -13.87 -1.26
CA THR A 166 -14.87 -15.11 -0.51
C THR A 166 -15.78 -15.19 0.72
N ASP A 167 -16.66 -14.20 0.94
CA ASP A 167 -17.44 -13.98 2.17
C ASP A 167 -16.56 -13.69 3.42
N MET A 168 -15.28 -13.47 3.24
CA MET A 168 -14.33 -13.17 4.32
C MET A 168 -13.64 -11.79 4.13
N GLU A 169 -14.12 -11.02 3.18
CA GLU A 169 -13.58 -9.69 2.90
C GLU A 169 -13.97 -8.69 4.00
N LEU A 170 -13.08 -7.74 4.26
CA LEU A 170 -13.36 -6.64 5.18
C LEU A 170 -14.46 -5.72 4.61
N PRO A 171 -15.29 -5.09 5.44
CA PRO A 171 -16.31 -4.13 5.00
C PRO A 171 -15.75 -3.05 4.07
N ASP A 172 -14.57 -2.51 4.38
CA ASP A 172 -13.89 -1.49 3.59
C ASP A 172 -13.59 -1.94 2.16
N SER A 173 -13.37 -3.26 1.93
CA SER A 173 -13.16 -3.82 0.60
C SER A 173 -14.41 -3.71 -0.27
N TYR A 174 -15.58 -3.91 0.32
CA TYR A 174 -16.87 -3.74 -0.38
C TYR A 174 -17.17 -2.27 -0.68
N GLU A 175 -16.89 -1.37 0.25
CA GLU A 175 -17.04 0.08 0.03
C GLU A 175 -16.12 0.54 -1.10
N THR A 176 -14.87 0.10 -1.09
CA THR A 176 -13.89 0.39 -2.13
C THR A 176 -14.35 -0.15 -3.49
N TRP A 177 -14.92 -1.36 -3.53
CA TRP A 177 -15.49 -1.93 -4.76
C TRP A 177 -16.60 -1.06 -5.35
N GLU A 178 -17.54 -0.58 -4.53
CA GLU A 178 -18.61 0.30 -4.99
C GLU A 178 -18.08 1.68 -5.44
N MET A 179 -17.06 2.18 -4.76
CA MET A 179 -16.40 3.45 -5.14
C MET A 179 -15.71 3.35 -6.51
N VAL A 180 -14.97 2.26 -6.78
CA VAL A 180 -14.27 2.09 -8.07
C VAL A 180 -15.22 1.89 -9.23
N LYS A 181 -16.36 1.21 -9.04
CA LYS A 181 -17.41 1.10 -10.06
C LYS A 181 -17.94 2.47 -10.48
N LYS A 182 -18.14 3.37 -9.52
CA LYS A 182 -18.56 4.76 -9.79
C LYS A 182 -17.48 5.58 -10.48
N ARG A 183 -16.21 5.40 -10.09
CA ARG A 183 -15.07 6.16 -10.62
C ARG A 183 -14.74 5.76 -12.06
N TYR A 184 -14.77 4.48 -12.39
CA TYR A 184 -14.35 3.94 -13.68
C TYR A 184 -15.55 3.51 -14.54
N GLN A 185 -16.52 4.41 -14.70
CA GLN A 185 -17.72 4.18 -15.52
C GLN A 185 -17.36 3.79 -16.95
N GLY A 186 -18.16 2.89 -17.54
CA GLY A 186 -17.94 2.36 -18.89
C GLY A 186 -17.10 1.10 -18.94
N ARG A 187 -16.43 0.70 -17.86
CA ARG A 187 -15.75 -0.59 -17.73
C ARG A 187 -16.70 -1.63 -17.11
N SER A 188 -16.58 -2.89 -17.53
CA SER A 188 -17.34 -3.99 -16.94
C SER A 188 -16.74 -4.40 -15.59
N PHE A 189 -17.60 -4.55 -14.57
CA PHE A 189 -17.25 -4.99 -13.23
C PHE A 189 -18.00 -6.28 -12.90
N ILE A 190 -17.25 -7.34 -12.58
CA ILE A 190 -17.79 -8.68 -12.34
C ILE A 190 -17.43 -9.08 -10.91
N LYS A 191 -18.44 -9.37 -10.09
CA LYS A 191 -18.26 -9.93 -8.76
C LYS A 191 -18.45 -11.45 -8.83
N VAL A 192 -17.38 -12.19 -8.50
CA VAL A 192 -17.40 -13.65 -8.43
C VAL A 192 -17.63 -14.04 -6.97
N ILE A 193 -18.76 -14.69 -6.70
CA ILE A 193 -19.13 -15.15 -5.34
C ILE A 193 -18.78 -16.63 -5.23
N LYS A 194 -17.99 -17.00 -4.22
CA LYS A 194 -17.69 -18.40 -3.94
C LYS A 194 -18.89 -19.07 -3.31
N ASN A 195 -19.41 -20.11 -3.93
CA ASN A 195 -20.60 -20.81 -3.41
C ASN A 195 -20.21 -21.63 -2.15
N LYS A 196 -20.86 -21.37 -1.03
CA LYS A 196 -20.61 -22.03 0.28
C LYS A 196 -20.77 -23.56 0.26
N GLN A 197 -21.42 -24.12 -0.75
CA GLN A 197 -21.67 -25.58 -0.84
C GLN A 197 -20.42 -26.43 -1.10
N THR A 198 -19.29 -25.84 -1.49
CA THR A 198 -18.07 -26.59 -1.83
C THR A 198 -17.20 -26.95 -0.63
N PHE A 199 -17.45 -26.41 0.56
CA PHE A 199 -16.63 -26.67 1.76
C PHE A 199 -17.14 -27.82 2.66
N THR A 200 -18.32 -28.37 2.41
CA THR A 200 -18.95 -29.37 3.28
C THR A 200 -18.91 -30.80 2.78
N GLN A 201 -18.21 -31.09 1.66
CA GLN A 201 -18.02 -32.49 1.28
C GLN A 201 -16.74 -33.05 1.97
N PRO A 202 -16.89 -34.02 2.89
CA PRO A 202 -15.72 -34.74 3.39
C PRO A 202 -15.07 -35.45 2.22
N ARG A 203 -13.76 -35.25 2.04
CA ARG A 203 -12.99 -36.09 1.10
C ARG A 203 -13.05 -37.52 1.59
N ASN A 204 -13.89 -38.32 1.00
CA ASN A 204 -13.81 -39.79 1.16
C ASN A 204 -12.42 -40.21 0.66
N ARG A 205 -11.55 -40.56 1.59
CA ARG A 205 -10.31 -41.29 1.29
C ARG A 205 -10.74 -42.70 0.86
N LEU A 206 -10.52 -43.04 -0.39
CA LEU A 206 -10.34 -44.41 -0.83
C LEU A 206 -8.89 -44.78 -0.62
#